data_4ad28be2665684343d315428c30e2445
#
_entry.id   4ad28be2665684343d315428c30e2445
#
_cell.length_a   1.000
_cell.length_b   1.000
_cell.length_c   1.000
_cell.angle_alpha   90.00
_cell.angle_beta   90.00
_cell.angle_gamma   90.00
#
_symmetry.space_group_name_H-M   'P 1'
#
loop_
_entity.id
_entity.type
_entity.pdbx_description
1 polymer ?
#
loop_
_entity_poly.entity_id
_entity_poly.type
_entity_poly.pdbx_seq_one_letter_code
_entity_poly.pdbx_strand_id
1 'polypeptide(L)'
;MAFLDSYYTPSPLADKLAQYIEVGNIHNAVDFCVGDGKLLKAVAKRFSNVKLYGTDISKEAIEQLRNERSDIKLGYCDFKDDNSISKVSFLKNKLFDLIVMNPPFTCKGSIVEKICFDNNKFKVSTAMYFLLRALRFLSENGGLYAILPISCVYSEKDKKAWEYLQKNYNATLLEEPSPVCFSKDCAPNIVIVYVGRYEVIGNVKSKSVDFSTIPVKNIIRGCVRMQNLEFCRTKDSVLLIHTTNMQNGTLVGLKRIKQSILNTICGPGVVVPRVCNPNRKKVALLDISKEYALSDCVIVIQTETNEDAIKVRNHILSNWDVFVSIYKGTGAQYTTLARMNALFGKTNN
;
A
#
# COMPACT_ATOMS: atom_id res chain seq x y z
N MET A 1 19.68 -12.70 11.77
CA MET A 1 18.29 -13.01 11.40
C MET A 1 17.47 -11.75 11.63
N ALA A 2 16.82 -11.19 10.62
CA ALA A 2 15.88 -10.10 10.85
C ALA A 2 14.67 -10.69 11.56
N PHE A 3 14.34 -10.16 12.74
CA PHE A 3 13.13 -10.53 13.47
C PHE A 3 11.94 -10.16 12.59
N LEU A 4 11.17 -11.16 12.16
CA LEU A 4 9.85 -10.95 11.59
C LEU A 4 8.95 -10.49 12.73
N ASP A 5 8.47 -9.26 12.66
CA ASP A 5 7.53 -8.71 13.64
C ASP A 5 6.24 -9.54 13.58
N SER A 6 5.93 -10.29 14.64
CA SER A 6 4.71 -11.10 14.75
C SER A 6 3.55 -10.19 15.14
N TYR A 7 2.79 -9.70 14.17
CA TYR A 7 1.60 -8.90 14.41
C TYR A 7 0.35 -9.76 14.28
N TYR A 8 -0.27 -10.09 15.42
CA TYR A 8 -1.53 -10.84 15.45
C TYR A 8 -2.71 -9.97 14.98
N THR A 9 -3.59 -10.58 14.21
CA THR A 9 -4.78 -9.89 13.68
C THR A 9 -5.73 -9.49 14.80
N PRO A 10 -6.14 -8.20 14.93
CA PRO A 10 -7.20 -7.82 15.86
C PRO A 10 -8.52 -8.54 15.53
N SER A 11 -9.26 -9.01 16.55
CA SER A 11 -10.52 -9.75 16.33
C SER A 11 -11.53 -9.01 15.45
N PRO A 12 -11.76 -7.68 15.62
CA PRO A 12 -12.67 -6.96 14.74
C PRO A 12 -12.27 -6.99 13.27
N LEU A 13 -10.95 -6.99 12.99
CA LEU A 13 -10.43 -7.07 11.62
C LEU A 13 -10.59 -8.48 11.03
N ALA A 14 -10.40 -9.52 11.85
CA ALA A 14 -10.65 -10.90 11.45
C ALA A 14 -12.14 -11.15 11.14
N ASP A 15 -13.03 -10.68 12.01
CA ASP A 15 -14.48 -10.78 11.80
C ASP A 15 -14.91 -10.01 10.55
N LYS A 16 -14.30 -8.85 10.28
CA LYS A 16 -14.55 -8.04 9.08
C LYS A 16 -14.07 -8.74 7.81
N LEU A 17 -12.86 -9.31 7.79
CA LEU A 17 -12.40 -10.10 6.66
C LEU A 17 -13.37 -11.25 6.37
N ALA A 18 -13.82 -11.97 7.41
CA ALA A 18 -14.75 -13.07 7.25
C ALA A 18 -16.08 -12.64 6.61
N GLN A 19 -16.56 -11.41 6.85
CA GLN A 19 -17.79 -10.88 6.24
C GLN A 19 -17.70 -10.74 4.71
N TYR A 20 -16.50 -10.52 4.17
CA TYR A 20 -16.28 -10.41 2.72
C TYR A 20 -16.20 -11.75 1.99
N ILE A 21 -16.17 -12.89 2.70
CA ILE A 21 -16.02 -14.20 2.05
C ILE A 21 -17.31 -14.55 1.32
N GLU A 22 -17.28 -14.54 -0.01
CA GLU A 22 -18.39 -14.82 -0.91
C GLU A 22 -18.19 -16.12 -1.71
N VAL A 23 -17.17 -16.92 -1.37
CA VAL A 23 -16.92 -18.22 -2.00
C VAL A 23 -18.09 -19.16 -1.72
N GLY A 24 -18.53 -19.90 -2.75
CA GLY A 24 -19.66 -20.80 -2.66
C GLY A 24 -19.45 -21.95 -1.65
N ASN A 25 -19.48 -23.20 -2.06
CA ASN A 25 -19.32 -24.35 -1.15
C ASN A 25 -17.90 -24.44 -0.60
N ILE A 26 -17.68 -24.01 0.64
CA ILE A 26 -16.39 -24.10 1.34
C ILE A 26 -16.38 -25.38 2.18
N HIS A 27 -15.58 -26.36 1.80
CA HIS A 27 -15.38 -27.61 2.57
C HIS A 27 -14.13 -27.53 3.46
N ASN A 28 -13.15 -26.72 3.06
CA ASN A 28 -11.91 -26.60 3.79
C ASN A 28 -11.31 -25.18 3.66
N ALA A 29 -10.72 -24.71 4.77
CA ALA A 29 -10.05 -23.42 4.83
C ALA A 29 -8.67 -23.56 5.47
N VAL A 30 -7.71 -22.74 5.03
CA VAL A 30 -6.34 -22.73 5.57
C VAL A 30 -5.85 -21.32 5.82
N ASP A 31 -5.01 -21.19 6.86
CA ASP A 31 -4.15 -20.03 7.11
C ASP A 31 -2.71 -20.50 7.22
N PHE A 32 -1.82 -19.99 6.36
CA PHE A 32 -0.40 -20.36 6.34
C PHE A 32 0.46 -19.58 7.33
N CYS A 33 -0.10 -18.60 8.02
CA CYS A 33 0.53 -17.79 9.06
C CYS A 33 -0.45 -17.64 10.23
N VAL A 34 -0.91 -18.77 10.76
CA VAL A 34 -2.12 -18.86 11.59
C VAL A 34 -2.03 -18.07 12.90
N GLY A 35 -0.84 -17.88 13.47
CA GLY A 35 -0.63 -17.16 14.72
C GLY A 35 -1.55 -17.67 15.85
N ASP A 36 -2.35 -16.75 16.40
CA ASP A 36 -3.36 -17.06 17.44
C ASP A 36 -4.71 -17.58 16.88
N GLY A 37 -4.78 -17.83 15.59
CA GLY A 37 -5.92 -18.44 14.92
C GLY A 37 -7.14 -17.57 14.74
N LYS A 38 -7.07 -16.25 14.94
CA LYS A 38 -8.25 -15.37 14.89
C LYS A 38 -8.93 -15.36 13.53
N LEU A 39 -8.21 -15.45 12.42
CA LEU A 39 -8.81 -15.54 11.09
C LEU A 39 -9.62 -16.83 10.93
N LEU A 40 -9.04 -17.98 11.30
CA LEU A 40 -9.76 -19.25 11.24
C LEU A 40 -10.92 -19.31 12.24
N LYS A 41 -10.79 -18.71 13.42
CA LYS A 41 -11.88 -18.57 14.39
C LYS A 41 -13.04 -17.74 13.81
N ALA A 42 -12.75 -16.66 13.07
CA ALA A 42 -13.77 -15.85 12.40
C ALA A 42 -14.45 -16.61 11.24
N VAL A 43 -13.69 -17.38 10.48
CA VAL A 43 -14.21 -18.29 9.44
C VAL A 43 -15.16 -19.32 10.09
N ALA A 44 -14.75 -19.98 11.18
CA ALA A 44 -15.57 -20.97 11.87
C ALA A 44 -16.91 -20.42 12.42
N LYS A 45 -16.94 -19.16 12.86
CA LYS A 45 -18.17 -18.49 13.29
C LYS A 45 -19.19 -18.35 12.15
N ARG A 46 -18.71 -18.14 10.92
CA ARG A 46 -19.57 -17.93 9.75
C ARG A 46 -19.93 -19.21 9.02
N PHE A 47 -19.05 -20.21 9.01
CA PHE A 47 -19.20 -21.44 8.25
C PHE A 47 -19.02 -22.65 9.17
N SER A 48 -20.12 -23.24 9.63
CA SER A 48 -20.14 -24.27 10.69
C SER A 48 -19.53 -25.62 10.27
N ASN A 49 -19.50 -25.95 8.96
CA ASN A 49 -19.09 -27.27 8.48
C ASN A 49 -17.74 -27.28 7.74
N VAL A 50 -16.93 -26.22 7.93
CA VAL A 50 -15.63 -26.08 7.25
C VAL A 50 -14.52 -26.76 8.05
N LYS A 51 -13.74 -27.62 7.40
CA LYS A 51 -12.52 -28.20 7.98
C LYS A 51 -11.41 -27.16 7.99
N LEU A 52 -10.86 -26.87 9.15
CA LEU A 52 -9.87 -25.82 9.36
C LEU A 52 -8.46 -26.38 9.43
N TYR A 53 -7.53 -25.69 8.76
CA TYR A 53 -6.12 -26.02 8.71
C TYR A 53 -5.28 -24.77 8.96
N GLY A 54 -4.19 -24.92 9.70
CA GLY A 54 -3.30 -23.81 9.97
C GLY A 54 -1.84 -24.22 10.03
N THR A 55 -0.95 -23.36 9.54
CA THR A 55 0.49 -23.52 9.74
C THR A 55 1.09 -22.23 10.29
N ASP A 56 2.19 -22.37 11.02
CA ASP A 56 2.98 -21.25 11.49
C ASP A 56 4.45 -21.66 11.66
N ILE A 57 5.36 -20.68 11.59
CA ILE A 57 6.78 -20.87 11.89
C ILE A 57 7.06 -20.87 13.39
N SER A 58 6.15 -20.36 14.21
CA SER A 58 6.24 -20.39 15.67
C SER A 58 5.65 -21.70 16.20
N LYS A 59 6.49 -22.50 16.82
CA LYS A 59 6.05 -23.72 17.53
C LYS A 59 5.14 -23.38 18.70
N GLU A 60 5.48 -22.30 19.41
CA GLU A 60 4.73 -21.82 20.56
C GLU A 60 3.28 -21.45 20.18
N ALA A 61 3.12 -20.70 19.07
CA ALA A 61 1.79 -20.35 18.55
C ALA A 61 0.98 -21.60 18.18
N ILE A 62 1.62 -22.59 17.53
CA ILE A 62 0.98 -23.86 17.15
C ILE A 62 0.55 -24.65 18.41
N GLU A 63 1.38 -24.73 19.42
CA GLU A 63 1.08 -25.46 20.66
C GLU A 63 -0.05 -24.78 21.45
N GLN A 64 -0.01 -23.44 21.59
CA GLN A 64 -1.07 -22.70 22.25
C GLN A 64 -2.40 -22.88 21.51
N LEU A 65 -2.42 -22.70 20.20
CA LEU A 65 -3.65 -22.82 19.43
C LEU A 65 -4.21 -24.26 19.44
N ARG A 66 -3.34 -25.28 19.46
CA ARG A 66 -3.75 -26.68 19.57
C ARG A 66 -4.46 -26.99 20.90
N ASN A 67 -3.99 -26.37 21.99
CA ASN A 67 -4.62 -26.51 23.29
C ASN A 67 -5.98 -25.81 23.36
N GLU A 68 -6.14 -24.69 22.66
CA GLU A 68 -7.40 -23.93 22.63
C GLU A 68 -8.44 -24.49 21.64
N ARG A 69 -7.99 -25.09 20.52
CA ARG A 69 -8.83 -25.45 19.36
C ARG A 69 -8.40 -26.77 18.75
N SER A 70 -8.93 -27.87 19.31
CA SER A 70 -8.66 -29.24 18.81
C SER A 70 -9.30 -29.55 17.46
N ASP A 71 -10.26 -28.74 17.01
CA ASP A 71 -10.93 -28.85 15.71
C ASP A 71 -10.11 -28.31 14.52
N ILE A 72 -9.02 -27.57 14.78
CA ILE A 72 -8.12 -27.06 13.74
C ILE A 72 -6.94 -28.03 13.56
N LYS A 73 -6.72 -28.49 12.34
CA LYS A 73 -5.50 -29.27 12.01
C LYS A 73 -4.30 -28.34 11.86
N LEU A 74 -3.35 -28.42 12.79
CA LEU A 74 -2.22 -27.53 12.89
C LEU A 74 -0.90 -28.21 12.56
N GLY A 75 -0.01 -27.50 11.86
CA GLY A 75 1.33 -27.95 11.50
C GLY A 75 2.38 -26.86 11.68
N TYR A 76 3.54 -27.21 12.25
CA TYR A 76 4.72 -26.33 12.22
C TYR A 76 5.27 -26.28 10.80
N CYS A 77 5.49 -25.09 10.26
CA CYS A 77 5.94 -24.89 8.90
C CYS A 77 6.64 -23.54 8.70
N ASP A 78 7.86 -23.56 8.22
CA ASP A 78 8.42 -22.40 7.54
C ASP A 78 7.82 -22.37 6.12
N PHE A 79 6.84 -21.52 5.89
CA PHE A 79 6.13 -21.46 4.61
C PHE A 79 7.02 -20.94 3.46
N LYS A 80 8.24 -20.45 3.72
CA LYS A 80 9.23 -20.10 2.69
C LYS A 80 10.06 -21.27 2.22
N ASP A 81 10.11 -22.36 2.97
CA ASP A 81 10.92 -23.57 2.71
C ASP A 81 10.05 -24.72 2.17
N ASP A 82 10.31 -25.16 0.93
CA ASP A 82 9.60 -26.30 0.31
C ASP A 82 9.80 -27.61 1.08
N ASN A 83 10.97 -27.80 1.70
CA ASN A 83 11.22 -28.98 2.54
C ASN A 83 10.39 -28.95 3.81
N SER A 84 10.17 -27.76 4.39
CA SER A 84 9.29 -27.62 5.55
C SER A 84 7.84 -27.90 5.20
N ILE A 85 7.36 -27.36 4.08
CA ILE A 85 6.00 -27.62 3.57
C ILE A 85 5.78 -29.10 3.32
N SER A 86 6.73 -29.79 2.71
CA SER A 86 6.62 -31.23 2.39
C SER A 86 6.46 -32.14 3.61
N LYS A 87 6.89 -31.67 4.79
CA LYS A 87 6.76 -32.38 6.07
C LYS A 87 5.36 -32.26 6.68
N VAL A 88 4.55 -31.26 6.26
CA VAL A 88 3.19 -31.09 6.75
C VAL A 88 2.25 -31.99 5.98
N SER A 89 1.79 -33.06 6.62
CA SER A 89 1.03 -34.14 5.96
C SER A 89 -0.22 -33.66 5.24
N PHE A 90 -0.95 -32.71 5.81
CA PHE A 90 -2.19 -32.21 5.23
C PHE A 90 -1.97 -31.20 4.08
N LEU A 91 -0.76 -30.74 3.82
CA LEU A 91 -0.44 -29.88 2.67
C LEU A 91 -0.07 -30.71 1.42
N LYS A 92 0.22 -31.99 1.57
CA LYS A 92 0.60 -32.85 0.45
C LYS A 92 -0.57 -33.02 -0.53
N ASN A 93 -0.39 -32.55 -1.75
CA ASN A 93 -1.38 -32.67 -2.86
C ASN A 93 -2.78 -32.16 -2.49
N LYS A 94 -2.88 -31.20 -1.55
CA LYS A 94 -4.16 -30.65 -1.14
C LYS A 94 -4.34 -29.24 -1.65
N LEU A 95 -5.52 -28.97 -2.22
CA LEU A 95 -5.99 -27.64 -2.55
C LEU A 95 -7.10 -27.25 -1.56
N PHE A 96 -7.22 -25.95 -1.34
CA PHE A 96 -8.15 -25.38 -0.38
C PHE A 96 -9.18 -24.50 -1.07
N ASP A 97 -10.44 -24.61 -0.64
CA ASP A 97 -11.53 -23.80 -1.17
C ASP A 97 -11.44 -22.36 -0.66
N LEU A 98 -10.88 -22.20 0.55
CA LEU A 98 -10.69 -20.91 1.18
C LEU A 98 -9.27 -20.80 1.75
N ILE A 99 -8.58 -19.74 1.37
CA ILE A 99 -7.35 -19.30 2.03
C ILE A 99 -7.62 -17.96 2.70
N VAL A 100 -7.37 -17.87 4.00
CA VAL A 100 -7.36 -16.61 4.74
C VAL A 100 -5.95 -16.38 5.26
N MET A 101 -5.47 -15.14 5.23
CA MET A 101 -4.12 -14.87 5.71
C MET A 101 -3.88 -13.43 6.10
N ASN A 102 -3.05 -13.23 7.12
CA ASN A 102 -2.36 -12.00 7.44
C ASN A 102 -0.85 -12.31 7.39
N PRO A 103 -0.22 -12.27 6.22
CA PRO A 103 1.17 -12.70 6.07
C PRO A 103 2.12 -11.74 6.80
N PRO A 104 3.31 -12.20 7.19
CA PRO A 104 4.30 -11.35 7.81
C PRO A 104 4.70 -10.21 6.86
N PHE A 105 4.78 -9.00 7.40
CA PHE A 105 5.30 -7.84 6.69
C PHE A 105 6.26 -7.07 7.58
N THR A 106 7.26 -6.46 6.96
CA THR A 106 8.27 -5.68 7.67
C THR A 106 7.93 -4.21 7.61
N CYS A 107 7.77 -3.57 8.77
CA CYS A 107 7.64 -2.11 8.87
C CYS A 107 9.00 -1.40 8.71
N LYS A 108 10.11 -2.10 8.95
CA LYS A 108 11.48 -1.59 8.83
C LYS A 108 12.27 -2.38 7.79
N GLY A 109 12.83 -1.66 6.82
CA GLY A 109 13.69 -2.24 5.78
C GLY A 109 12.93 -2.69 4.52
N SER A 110 13.62 -2.71 3.39
CA SER A 110 13.05 -3.12 2.11
C SER A 110 13.57 -4.49 1.71
N ILE A 111 13.04 -5.54 2.35
CA ILE A 111 13.33 -6.92 1.92
C ILE A 111 12.70 -7.13 0.55
N VAL A 112 13.48 -7.71 -0.36
CA VAL A 112 13.02 -8.09 -1.70
C VAL A 112 13.14 -9.60 -1.83
N GLU A 113 12.01 -10.26 -1.98
CA GLU A 113 11.92 -11.69 -2.24
C GLU A 113 11.86 -11.97 -3.74
N LYS A 114 12.40 -13.11 -4.16
CA LYS A 114 12.32 -13.58 -5.55
C LYS A 114 11.42 -14.80 -5.59
N ILE A 115 10.43 -14.81 -6.46
CA ILE A 115 9.52 -15.95 -6.64
C ILE A 115 9.25 -16.18 -8.12
N CYS A 116 9.15 -17.48 -8.50
CA CYS A 116 8.60 -17.89 -9.78
C CYS A 116 7.14 -18.33 -9.54
N PHE A 117 6.19 -17.70 -10.20
CA PHE A 117 4.77 -18.04 -10.12
C PHE A 117 4.17 -17.99 -11.52
N ASP A 118 3.44 -19.06 -11.92
CA ASP A 118 2.87 -19.24 -13.26
C ASP A 118 3.89 -18.93 -14.39
N ASN A 119 5.11 -19.48 -14.28
CA ASN A 119 6.24 -19.27 -15.18
C ASN A 119 6.77 -17.81 -15.27
N ASN A 120 6.25 -16.90 -14.45
CA ASN A 120 6.73 -15.53 -14.34
C ASN A 120 7.66 -15.36 -13.15
N LYS A 121 8.74 -14.56 -13.33
CA LYS A 121 9.69 -14.23 -12.25
C LYS A 121 9.36 -12.86 -11.66
N PHE A 122 9.09 -12.82 -10.36
CA PHE A 122 8.77 -11.60 -9.64
C PHE A 122 9.82 -11.28 -8.57
N LYS A 123 10.03 -9.98 -8.36
CA LYS A 123 10.77 -9.42 -7.21
C LYS A 123 9.75 -8.62 -6.40
N VAL A 124 9.43 -9.08 -5.21
CA VAL A 124 8.27 -8.59 -4.44
C VAL A 124 8.61 -8.39 -2.96
N SER A 125 7.69 -7.77 -2.22
CA SER A 125 7.73 -7.72 -0.76
C SER A 125 7.46 -9.11 -0.15
N THR A 126 7.81 -9.27 1.13
CA THR A 126 7.55 -10.52 1.85
C THR A 126 6.06 -10.88 1.85
N ALA A 127 5.17 -9.92 2.12
CA ALA A 127 3.73 -10.18 2.14
C ALA A 127 3.20 -10.64 0.77
N MET A 128 3.63 -10.00 -0.32
CA MET A 128 3.28 -10.41 -1.68
C MET A 128 3.88 -11.78 -2.04
N TYR A 129 5.09 -12.09 -1.57
CA TYR A 129 5.69 -13.41 -1.74
C TYR A 129 4.83 -14.51 -1.12
N PHE A 130 4.37 -14.31 0.13
CA PHE A 130 3.49 -15.25 0.81
C PHE A 130 2.16 -15.42 0.07
N LEU A 131 1.58 -14.35 -0.42
CA LEU A 131 0.33 -14.39 -1.20
C LEU A 131 0.49 -15.20 -2.48
N LEU A 132 1.52 -14.93 -3.30
CA LEU A 132 1.78 -15.69 -4.52
C LEU A 132 2.05 -17.18 -4.24
N ARG A 133 2.73 -17.45 -3.12
CA ARG A 133 3.01 -18.84 -2.72
C ARG A 133 1.74 -19.54 -2.26
N ALA A 134 0.88 -18.87 -1.51
CA ALA A 134 -0.39 -19.42 -1.03
C ALA A 134 -1.35 -19.78 -2.19
N LEU A 135 -1.36 -19.01 -3.26
CA LEU A 135 -2.18 -19.29 -4.45
C LEU A 135 -1.90 -20.65 -5.10
N ARG A 136 -0.71 -21.24 -4.89
CA ARG A 136 -0.40 -22.60 -5.35
C ARG A 136 -1.26 -23.69 -4.68
N PHE A 137 -1.83 -23.37 -3.53
CA PHE A 137 -2.70 -24.23 -2.74
C PHE A 137 -4.18 -23.90 -2.90
N LEU A 138 -4.54 -22.95 -3.76
CA LEU A 138 -5.92 -22.56 -3.99
C LEU A 138 -6.57 -23.53 -4.98
N SER A 139 -7.76 -24.04 -4.65
CA SER A 139 -8.56 -24.85 -5.58
C SER A 139 -9.04 -23.98 -6.75
N GLU A 140 -9.41 -24.60 -7.84
CA GLU A 140 -9.86 -23.90 -9.05
C GLU A 140 -11.04 -22.96 -8.76
N ASN A 141 -11.94 -23.41 -7.92
CA ASN A 141 -13.12 -22.66 -7.50
C ASN A 141 -12.96 -22.01 -6.12
N GLY A 142 -11.73 -21.85 -5.65
CA GLY A 142 -11.44 -21.27 -4.34
C GLY A 142 -11.25 -19.76 -4.37
N GLY A 143 -11.23 -19.18 -3.16
CA GLY A 143 -10.93 -17.77 -2.92
C GLY A 143 -9.87 -17.56 -1.86
N LEU A 144 -8.95 -16.63 -2.11
CA LEU A 144 -7.97 -16.18 -1.13
C LEU A 144 -8.36 -14.77 -0.66
N TYR A 145 -8.46 -14.61 0.66
CA TYR A 145 -8.75 -13.34 1.33
C TYR A 145 -7.58 -12.98 2.24
N ALA A 146 -6.98 -11.83 2.03
CA ALA A 146 -5.78 -11.45 2.77
C ALA A 146 -5.86 -10.03 3.31
N ILE A 147 -5.26 -9.84 4.50
CA ILE A 147 -4.94 -8.54 5.06
C ILE A 147 -3.51 -8.22 4.62
N LEU A 148 -3.33 -7.21 3.79
CA LEU A 148 -2.03 -6.83 3.25
C LEU A 148 -1.66 -5.40 3.60
N PRO A 149 -0.36 -5.09 3.74
CA PRO A 149 0.08 -3.71 3.71
C PRO A 149 -0.33 -3.07 2.38
N ILE A 150 -0.77 -1.82 2.41
CA ILE A 150 -1.17 -1.07 1.22
C ILE A 150 -0.06 -1.02 0.15
N SER A 151 1.20 -1.16 0.54
CA SER A 151 2.34 -1.23 -0.38
C SER A 151 2.29 -2.43 -1.33
N CYS A 152 1.67 -3.54 -0.97
CA CYS A 152 1.50 -4.69 -1.87
C CYS A 152 0.70 -4.33 -3.13
N VAL A 153 -0.21 -3.38 -3.03
CA VAL A 153 -1.06 -2.94 -4.14
C VAL A 153 -0.45 -1.76 -4.89
N TYR A 154 0.23 -0.86 -4.19
CA TYR A 154 0.59 0.45 -4.75
C TYR A 154 2.09 0.74 -4.84
N SER A 155 2.99 -0.14 -4.39
CA SER A 155 4.43 0.07 -4.53
C SER A 155 4.94 -0.36 -5.91
N GLU A 156 5.96 0.33 -6.41
CA GLU A 156 6.64 -0.09 -7.64
C GLU A 156 7.24 -1.49 -7.54
N LYS A 157 7.62 -1.92 -6.32
CA LYS A 157 8.16 -3.25 -6.06
C LYS A 157 7.15 -4.35 -6.39
N ASP A 158 5.91 -4.21 -5.93
CA ASP A 158 4.88 -5.23 -6.05
C ASP A 158 3.97 -5.03 -7.26
N LYS A 159 4.09 -3.90 -7.97
CA LYS A 159 3.23 -3.49 -9.09
C LYS A 159 3.04 -4.58 -10.14
N LYS A 160 4.15 -5.15 -10.64
CA LYS A 160 4.08 -6.21 -11.68
C LYS A 160 3.33 -7.45 -11.22
N ALA A 161 3.52 -7.85 -9.95
CA ALA A 161 2.81 -8.99 -9.39
C ALA A 161 1.32 -8.67 -9.18
N TRP A 162 1.00 -7.48 -8.66
CA TRP A 162 -0.38 -7.05 -8.48
C TRP A 162 -1.16 -6.95 -9.80
N GLU A 163 -0.57 -6.31 -10.83
CA GLU A 163 -1.17 -6.23 -12.18
C GLU A 163 -1.37 -7.63 -12.79
N TYR A 164 -0.42 -8.55 -12.57
CA TYR A 164 -0.56 -9.94 -13.01
C TYR A 164 -1.75 -10.64 -12.31
N LEU A 165 -1.89 -10.45 -11.00
CA LEU A 165 -3.00 -11.02 -10.23
C LEU A 165 -4.35 -10.42 -10.63
N GLN A 166 -4.43 -9.11 -10.89
CA GLN A 166 -5.64 -8.47 -11.40
C GLN A 166 -6.09 -9.06 -12.74
N LYS A 167 -5.12 -9.30 -13.64
CA LYS A 167 -5.41 -9.80 -14.99
C LYS A 167 -5.82 -11.28 -15.00
N ASN A 168 -5.22 -12.11 -14.12
CA ASN A 168 -5.34 -13.56 -14.23
C ASN A 168 -6.12 -14.20 -13.07
N TYR A 169 -6.33 -13.48 -11.97
CA TYR A 169 -6.94 -13.99 -10.73
C TYR A 169 -7.98 -13.03 -10.12
N ASN A 170 -8.54 -12.11 -10.89
CA ASN A 170 -9.55 -11.15 -10.41
C ASN A 170 -9.18 -10.48 -9.08
N ALA A 171 -7.87 -10.19 -8.87
CA ALA A 171 -7.43 -9.58 -7.64
C ALA A 171 -8.08 -8.21 -7.45
N THR A 172 -8.80 -8.03 -6.35
CA THR A 172 -9.55 -6.80 -6.06
C THR A 172 -9.41 -6.35 -4.62
N LEU A 173 -9.58 -5.06 -4.40
CA LEU A 173 -9.68 -4.46 -3.07
C LEU A 173 -11.11 -4.58 -2.58
N LEU A 174 -11.29 -5.15 -1.40
CA LEU A 174 -12.62 -5.29 -0.79
C LEU A 174 -12.99 -4.06 0.05
N GLU A 175 -11.99 -3.29 0.45
CA GLU A 175 -12.18 -2.11 1.30
C GLU A 175 -11.15 -1.01 0.99
N GLU A 176 -11.53 0.23 1.28
CA GLU A 176 -10.61 1.37 1.25
C GLU A 176 -9.48 1.18 2.28
N PRO A 177 -8.26 1.61 1.94
CA PRO A 177 -7.13 1.52 2.85
C PRO A 177 -7.38 2.24 4.16
N SER A 178 -7.14 1.57 5.27
CA SER A 178 -7.27 2.16 6.61
C SER A 178 -6.07 1.84 7.49
N PRO A 179 -5.70 2.74 8.41
CA PRO A 179 -4.69 2.45 9.41
C PRO A 179 -5.28 1.46 10.45
N VAL A 180 -4.55 0.41 10.75
CA VAL A 180 -4.90 -0.55 11.79
C VAL A 180 -3.78 -0.63 12.81
N CYS A 181 -4.12 -0.43 14.06
CA CYS A 181 -3.19 -0.55 15.18
C CYS A 181 -3.00 -2.04 15.53
N PHE A 182 -1.84 -2.60 15.18
CA PHE A 182 -1.45 -3.95 15.57
C PHE A 182 -0.71 -3.95 16.92
N SER A 183 0.01 -2.87 17.22
CA SER A 183 0.69 -2.64 18.50
C SER A 183 0.83 -1.13 18.75
N LYS A 184 1.30 -0.74 19.97
CA LYS A 184 1.53 0.68 20.31
C LYS A 184 2.45 1.40 19.31
N ASP A 185 3.38 0.66 18.70
CA ASP A 185 4.42 1.22 17.81
C ASP A 185 4.19 0.88 16.32
N CYS A 186 3.11 0.15 15.99
CA CYS A 186 2.86 -0.29 14.61
C CYS A 186 1.39 -0.14 14.23
N ALA A 187 1.12 0.88 13.43
CA ALA A 187 -0.20 1.14 12.83
C ALA A 187 -0.05 1.34 11.31
N PRO A 188 0.26 0.28 10.55
CA PRO A 188 0.37 0.38 9.10
C PRO A 188 -0.99 0.60 8.44
N ASN A 189 -0.98 1.28 7.30
CA ASN A 189 -2.13 1.26 6.41
C ASN A 189 -2.23 -0.12 5.76
N ILE A 190 -3.36 -0.78 5.98
CA ILE A 190 -3.67 -2.10 5.41
C ILE A 190 -4.84 -2.01 4.44
N VAL A 191 -4.96 -3.06 3.64
CA VAL A 191 -6.08 -3.33 2.75
C VAL A 191 -6.54 -4.76 2.95
N ILE A 192 -7.84 -5.00 2.79
CA ILE A 192 -8.38 -6.35 2.64
C ILE A 192 -8.52 -6.61 1.14
N VAL A 193 -7.94 -7.70 0.67
CA VAL A 193 -7.96 -8.08 -0.75
C VAL A 193 -8.58 -9.46 -0.94
N TYR A 194 -9.20 -9.63 -2.08
CA TYR A 194 -9.59 -10.91 -2.64
C TYR A 194 -8.68 -11.25 -3.82
N VAL A 195 -8.32 -12.52 -3.95
CA VAL A 195 -7.64 -13.07 -5.12
C VAL A 195 -8.23 -14.45 -5.40
N GLY A 196 -8.79 -14.65 -6.58
CA GLY A 196 -9.42 -15.91 -6.96
C GLY A 196 -9.89 -15.87 -8.40
N ARG A 197 -10.59 -16.91 -8.85
CA ARG A 197 -11.04 -16.97 -10.24
C ARG A 197 -12.45 -16.41 -10.46
N TYR A 198 -13.17 -16.10 -9.39
CA TYR A 198 -14.47 -15.43 -9.45
C TYR A 198 -14.33 -13.91 -9.41
N GLU A 199 -15.29 -13.23 -10.00
CA GLU A 199 -15.44 -11.79 -9.77
C GLU A 199 -16.13 -11.56 -8.43
N VAL A 200 -15.48 -10.79 -7.57
CA VAL A 200 -16.05 -10.29 -6.32
C VAL A 200 -16.14 -8.78 -6.42
N ILE A 201 -17.30 -8.23 -6.15
CA ILE A 201 -17.52 -6.79 -6.19
C ILE A 201 -16.96 -6.17 -4.92
N GLY A 202 -15.82 -5.50 -5.03
CA GLY A 202 -15.25 -4.72 -3.92
C GLY A 202 -16.12 -3.49 -3.59
N ASN A 203 -16.25 -3.17 -2.31
CA ASN A 203 -16.96 -1.96 -1.85
C ASN A 203 -16.15 -0.66 -2.03
N VAL A 204 -15.08 -0.70 -2.82
CA VAL A 204 -14.28 0.47 -3.14
C VAL A 204 -15.02 1.30 -4.19
N LYS A 205 -15.81 2.26 -3.72
CA LYS A 205 -16.41 3.28 -4.62
C LYS A 205 -15.31 4.22 -5.09
N SER A 206 -14.79 4.00 -6.29
CA SER A 206 -14.01 5.03 -6.96
C SER A 206 -14.94 6.21 -7.23
N LYS A 207 -14.86 7.27 -6.43
CA LYS A 207 -15.41 8.58 -6.84
C LYS A 207 -14.56 9.02 -8.01
N SER A 208 -15.03 8.81 -9.23
CA SER A 208 -14.39 9.34 -10.43
C SER A 208 -14.70 10.81 -10.54
N VAL A 209 -13.85 11.66 -10.01
CA VAL A 209 -13.84 13.09 -10.32
C VAL A 209 -12.79 13.29 -11.40
N ASP A 210 -13.19 13.91 -12.49
CA ASP A 210 -12.31 14.17 -13.62
C ASP A 210 -11.40 15.38 -13.33
N PHE A 211 -10.13 15.11 -13.07
CA PHE A 211 -9.09 16.13 -12.95
C PHE A 211 -8.44 16.49 -14.30
N SER A 212 -8.73 15.76 -15.37
CA SER A 212 -8.11 16.00 -16.69
C SER A 212 -8.57 17.30 -17.36
N THR A 213 -9.73 17.80 -16.96
CA THR A 213 -10.31 19.06 -17.47
C THR A 213 -9.67 20.31 -16.86
N ILE A 214 -8.83 20.16 -15.84
CA ILE A 214 -8.20 21.26 -15.13
C ILE A 214 -6.98 21.77 -15.92
N PRO A 215 -6.79 23.10 -16.07
CA PRO A 215 -5.72 23.66 -16.87
C PRO A 215 -4.36 23.52 -16.17
N VAL A 216 -3.67 22.42 -16.44
CA VAL A 216 -2.32 22.13 -15.95
C VAL A 216 -1.34 22.16 -17.11
N LYS A 217 -0.26 22.96 -16.98
CA LYS A 217 0.82 23.02 -17.96
C LYS A 217 1.77 21.82 -17.79
N ASN A 218 2.45 21.76 -16.66
CA ASN A 218 3.41 20.73 -16.30
C ASN A 218 3.25 20.28 -14.85
N ILE A 219 3.72 19.06 -14.56
CA ILE A 219 3.84 18.56 -13.18
C ILE A 219 5.31 18.25 -12.94
N ILE A 220 5.91 18.94 -11.97
CA ILE A 220 7.35 18.94 -11.73
C ILE A 220 7.65 18.43 -10.33
N ARG A 221 8.45 17.38 -10.24
CA ARG A 221 8.97 16.88 -8.97
C ARG A 221 10.28 17.58 -8.63
N GLY A 222 10.43 17.97 -7.36
CA GLY A 222 11.69 18.47 -6.84
C GLY A 222 12.79 17.40 -6.82
N CYS A 223 14.03 17.85 -6.91
CA CYS A 223 15.22 17.00 -6.97
C CYS A 223 16.24 17.29 -5.85
N VAL A 224 16.08 18.41 -5.11
CA VAL A 224 17.02 18.80 -4.07
C VAL A 224 16.89 17.91 -2.85
N ARG A 225 17.94 17.16 -2.52
CA ARG A 225 18.00 16.35 -1.31
C ARG A 225 18.36 17.23 -0.12
N MET A 226 17.61 17.08 0.99
CA MET A 226 17.80 17.88 2.19
C MET A 226 19.05 17.51 3.02
N GLN A 227 19.63 16.34 2.77
CA GLN A 227 20.84 15.87 3.45
C GLN A 227 22.05 16.69 3.00
N ASN A 228 22.82 17.22 3.93
CA ASN A 228 24.04 17.99 3.70
C ASN A 228 23.83 19.28 2.89
N LEU A 229 22.64 19.89 3.00
CA LEU A 229 22.32 21.10 2.28
C LEU A 229 22.85 22.34 3.01
N GLU A 230 23.71 23.12 2.35
CA GLU A 230 24.20 24.39 2.87
C GLU A 230 23.26 25.53 2.50
N PHE A 231 22.83 26.28 3.51
CA PHE A 231 22.02 27.48 3.34
C PHE A 231 22.94 28.70 3.20
N CYS A 232 22.66 29.56 2.22
CA CYS A 232 23.46 30.76 1.95
C CYS A 232 22.57 31.97 1.71
N ARG A 233 23.16 33.18 1.87
CA ARG A 233 22.48 34.47 1.58
C ARG A 233 23.26 35.27 0.54
N THR A 234 23.79 34.60 -0.46
CA THR A 234 24.53 35.25 -1.56
C THR A 234 23.59 35.77 -2.64
N LYS A 235 24.06 36.65 -3.53
CA LYS A 235 23.28 37.14 -4.68
C LYS A 235 22.86 35.98 -5.61
N ASP A 236 23.70 34.95 -5.75
CA ASP A 236 23.46 33.76 -6.58
C ASP A 236 22.73 32.66 -5.78
N SER A 237 21.73 33.03 -5.00
CA SER A 237 20.96 32.10 -4.20
C SER A 237 19.47 32.13 -4.56
N VAL A 238 18.84 30.96 -4.52
CA VAL A 238 17.42 30.74 -4.84
C VAL A 238 16.65 30.27 -3.60
N LEU A 239 15.37 30.59 -3.52
CA LEU A 239 14.49 30.14 -2.45
C LEU A 239 14.20 28.62 -2.57
N LEU A 240 14.38 27.87 -1.49
CA LEU A 240 14.07 26.45 -1.45
C LEU A 240 12.70 26.21 -0.85
N ILE A 241 11.86 25.45 -1.55
CA ILE A 241 10.60 24.95 -1.04
C ILE A 241 10.77 23.51 -0.52
N HIS A 242 10.38 23.29 0.73
CA HIS A 242 10.28 21.99 1.36
C HIS A 242 8.91 21.87 2.07
N THR A 243 8.49 20.65 2.40
CA THR A 243 7.17 20.39 3.03
C THR A 243 6.92 21.14 4.32
N THR A 244 7.98 21.51 5.05
CA THR A 244 7.90 22.32 6.28
C THR A 244 7.56 23.80 6.04
N ASN A 245 7.77 24.29 4.82
CA ASN A 245 7.47 25.67 4.43
C ASN A 245 5.99 25.87 4.07
N MET A 246 5.24 24.80 3.90
CA MET A 246 3.84 24.84 3.45
C MET A 246 2.92 24.92 4.66
N GLN A 247 2.34 26.10 4.91
CA GLN A 247 1.48 26.37 6.06
C GLN A 247 0.26 27.18 5.64
N ASN A 248 -0.93 26.72 6.01
CA ASN A 248 -2.21 27.41 5.76
C ASN A 248 -2.41 27.90 4.30
N GLY A 249 -1.92 27.09 3.34
CA GLY A 249 -2.07 27.38 1.91
C GLY A 249 -1.07 28.43 1.37
N THR A 250 -0.05 28.78 2.15
CA THR A 250 1.01 29.73 1.80
C THR A 250 2.39 29.13 2.03
N LEU A 251 3.41 29.78 1.47
CA LEU A 251 4.81 29.42 1.67
C LEU A 251 5.46 30.37 2.70
N VAL A 252 5.95 29.82 3.80
CA VAL A 252 6.56 30.57 4.90
C VAL A 252 7.94 30.03 5.28
N GLY A 253 8.79 30.87 5.86
CA GLY A 253 10.10 30.44 6.39
C GLY A 253 11.05 29.87 5.34
N LEU A 254 10.95 30.33 4.08
CA LEU A 254 11.81 29.86 3.00
C LEU A 254 13.27 30.23 3.27
N LYS A 255 14.16 29.28 3.08
CA LYS A 255 15.61 29.47 3.15
C LYS A 255 16.20 29.52 1.74
N ARG A 256 17.35 30.18 1.61
CA ARG A 256 18.06 30.27 0.33
C ARG A 256 19.19 29.25 0.25
N ILE A 257 19.37 28.70 -0.93
CA ILE A 257 20.46 27.79 -1.27
C ILE A 257 21.20 28.29 -2.52
N LYS A 258 22.42 27.82 -2.73
CA LYS A 258 23.23 28.21 -3.90
C LYS A 258 22.58 27.72 -5.20
N GLN A 259 22.44 28.61 -6.19
CA GLN A 259 21.71 28.34 -7.44
C GLN A 259 22.51 27.50 -8.45
N SER A 260 23.81 27.39 -8.33
CA SER A 260 24.75 27.01 -9.39
C SER A 260 24.57 25.63 -10.05
N ILE A 261 23.58 24.81 -9.64
CA ILE A 261 23.44 23.42 -10.15
C ILE A 261 21.95 23.00 -10.25
N LEU A 262 20.98 23.89 -10.07
CA LEU A 262 19.59 23.50 -9.86
C LEU A 262 18.67 23.99 -10.97
N ASN A 263 17.84 23.09 -11.48
CA ASN A 263 16.67 23.51 -12.25
C ASN A 263 15.71 24.26 -11.30
N THR A 264 15.57 25.54 -11.52
CA THR A 264 14.66 26.40 -10.79
C THR A 264 13.33 26.47 -11.53
N ILE A 265 12.29 26.79 -10.79
CA ILE A 265 10.97 27.05 -11.34
C ILE A 265 10.51 28.45 -10.95
N CYS A 266 9.81 29.09 -11.86
CA CYS A 266 9.07 30.33 -11.62
C CYS A 266 7.68 30.21 -12.23
N GLY A 267 6.87 31.22 -12.00
CA GLY A 267 5.55 31.31 -12.61
C GLY A 267 4.44 30.68 -11.79
N PRO A 268 3.21 30.77 -12.26
CA PRO A 268 2.06 30.34 -11.49
C PRO A 268 1.99 28.83 -11.35
N GLY A 269 1.52 28.39 -10.19
CA GLY A 269 1.33 26.96 -9.92
C GLY A 269 0.93 26.68 -8.46
N VAL A 270 0.61 25.44 -8.23
CA VAL A 270 0.26 24.89 -6.91
C VAL A 270 1.36 23.94 -6.46
N VAL A 271 1.90 24.17 -5.27
CA VAL A 271 2.84 23.24 -4.65
C VAL A 271 2.13 22.36 -3.65
N VAL A 272 2.41 21.05 -3.75
CA VAL A 272 1.86 20.02 -2.87
C VAL A 272 2.99 19.16 -2.31
N PRO A 273 2.85 18.60 -1.10
CA PRO A 273 3.86 17.70 -0.57
C PRO A 273 3.83 16.37 -1.36
N ARG A 274 5.01 15.81 -1.64
CA ARG A 274 5.16 14.49 -2.22
C ARG A 274 5.20 13.39 -1.15
N VAL A 275 5.84 13.68 -0.02
CA VAL A 275 6.03 12.76 1.10
C VAL A 275 5.53 13.42 2.38
N CYS A 276 4.37 13.08 2.82
CA CYS A 276 3.80 13.38 4.14
C CYS A 276 2.40 12.78 4.25
N ASN A 277 1.81 12.79 5.45
CA ASN A 277 0.37 12.63 5.56
C ASN A 277 -0.32 13.83 4.92
N PRO A 278 -1.15 13.65 3.87
CA PRO A 278 -1.77 14.75 3.15
C PRO A 278 -2.58 15.66 4.08
N ASN A 279 -2.42 16.97 3.91
CA ASN A 279 -3.13 17.97 4.70
C ASN A 279 -3.53 19.15 3.79
N ARG A 280 -4.80 19.54 3.82
CA ARG A 280 -5.35 20.67 3.06
C ARG A 280 -4.56 21.98 3.26
N LYS A 281 -4.02 22.21 4.46
CA LYS A 281 -3.20 23.37 4.79
C LYS A 281 -1.84 23.41 4.05
N LYS A 282 -1.42 22.27 3.48
CA LYS A 282 -0.17 22.14 2.71
C LYS A 282 -0.36 22.22 1.19
N VAL A 283 -1.50 22.64 0.71
CA VAL A 283 -1.73 22.94 -0.72
C VAL A 283 -1.56 24.44 -0.92
N ALA A 284 -0.37 24.89 -1.34
CA ALA A 284 -0.01 26.29 -1.39
C ALA A 284 0.17 26.81 -2.82
N LEU A 285 -0.10 28.11 -3.04
CA LEU A 285 0.18 28.78 -4.30
C LEU A 285 1.63 29.25 -4.35
N LEU A 286 2.24 29.23 -5.54
CA LEU A 286 3.52 29.88 -5.81
C LEU A 286 3.34 31.39 -5.97
N ASP A 287 4.30 32.16 -5.46
CA ASP A 287 4.40 33.58 -5.75
C ASP A 287 5.06 33.75 -7.13
N ILE A 288 4.33 34.34 -8.06
CA ILE A 288 4.75 34.48 -9.45
C ILE A 288 5.98 35.38 -9.65
N SER A 289 6.29 36.20 -8.67
CA SER A 289 7.45 37.15 -8.71
C SER A 289 8.75 36.50 -8.25
N LYS A 290 8.72 35.20 -7.82
CA LYS A 290 9.87 34.56 -7.21
C LYS A 290 10.27 33.30 -7.98
N GLU A 291 11.55 32.99 -7.86
CA GLU A 291 12.16 31.78 -8.38
C GLU A 291 12.46 30.81 -7.25
N TYR A 292 12.22 29.53 -7.48
CA TYR A 292 12.31 28.50 -6.47
C TYR A 292 13.09 27.26 -6.93
N ALA A 293 13.88 26.72 -6.01
CA ALA A 293 14.34 25.34 -6.06
C ALA A 293 13.36 24.45 -5.26
N LEU A 294 13.19 23.22 -5.68
CA LEU A 294 12.26 22.27 -5.07
C LEU A 294 13.01 21.13 -4.40
N SER A 295 12.72 20.88 -3.11
CA SER A 295 13.18 19.65 -2.48
C SER A 295 12.51 18.42 -3.10
N ASP A 296 13.15 17.25 -2.99
CA ASP A 296 12.62 15.96 -3.48
C ASP A 296 11.32 15.52 -2.77
N CYS A 297 10.93 16.22 -1.72
CA CYS A 297 9.70 16.00 -0.94
C CYS A 297 8.48 16.78 -1.42
N VAL A 298 8.58 17.57 -2.48
CA VAL A 298 7.47 18.37 -3.03
C VAL A 298 7.26 18.15 -4.52
N ILE A 299 6.03 18.41 -4.97
CA ILE A 299 5.64 18.44 -6.38
C ILE A 299 4.98 19.80 -6.64
N VAL A 300 5.26 20.38 -7.81
CA VAL A 300 4.57 21.56 -8.31
C VAL A 300 3.70 21.19 -9.50
N ILE A 301 2.45 21.62 -9.46
CA ILE A 301 1.49 21.58 -10.55
C ILE A 301 1.51 22.98 -11.17
N GLN A 302 2.22 23.13 -12.28
CA GLN A 302 2.44 24.40 -12.96
C GLN A 302 1.26 24.72 -13.89
N THR A 303 0.88 25.99 -13.97
CA THR A 303 -0.21 26.49 -14.84
C THR A 303 0.28 27.60 -15.73
N GLU A 304 -0.54 28.05 -16.69
CA GLU A 304 -0.19 29.19 -17.53
C GLU A 304 -0.48 30.54 -16.83
N THR A 305 -1.55 30.61 -16.05
CA THR A 305 -1.98 31.82 -15.36
C THR A 305 -2.13 31.60 -13.87
N ASN A 306 -2.10 32.70 -13.10
CA ASN A 306 -2.37 32.64 -11.66
C ASN A 306 -3.84 32.27 -11.36
N GLU A 307 -4.77 32.66 -12.24
CA GLU A 307 -6.17 32.27 -12.12
C GLU A 307 -6.33 30.74 -12.24
N ASP A 308 -5.60 30.14 -13.17
CA ASP A 308 -5.61 28.69 -13.34
C ASP A 308 -4.99 27.98 -12.13
N ALA A 309 -3.94 28.53 -11.54
CA ALA A 309 -3.38 28.01 -10.30
C ALA A 309 -4.42 28.02 -9.16
N ILE A 310 -5.21 29.08 -9.06
CA ILE A 310 -6.30 29.18 -8.08
C ILE A 310 -7.37 28.12 -8.38
N LYS A 311 -7.77 27.94 -9.66
CA LYS A 311 -8.73 26.89 -10.07
C LYS A 311 -8.23 25.50 -9.71
N VAL A 312 -6.97 25.18 -10.03
CA VAL A 312 -6.33 23.89 -9.67
C VAL A 312 -6.37 23.68 -8.17
N ARG A 313 -5.95 24.66 -7.37
CA ARG A 313 -5.96 24.58 -5.91
C ARG A 313 -7.37 24.33 -5.36
N ASN A 314 -8.35 25.10 -5.83
CA ASN A 314 -9.73 24.98 -5.37
C ASN A 314 -10.31 23.60 -5.74
N HIS A 315 -10.03 23.11 -6.95
CA HIS A 315 -10.47 21.78 -7.38
C HIS A 315 -9.87 20.67 -6.52
N ILE A 316 -8.56 20.73 -6.20
CA ILE A 316 -7.90 19.81 -5.26
C ILE A 316 -8.60 19.83 -3.90
N LEU A 317 -8.88 21.02 -3.37
CA LEU A 317 -9.48 21.17 -2.04
C LEU A 317 -10.94 20.72 -2.00
N SER A 318 -11.71 20.95 -3.07
CA SER A 318 -13.11 20.51 -3.17
C SER A 318 -13.23 18.99 -3.37
N ASN A 319 -12.25 18.36 -4.02
CA ASN A 319 -12.23 16.94 -4.32
C ASN A 319 -11.12 16.22 -3.53
N TRP A 320 -11.00 16.58 -2.25
CA TRP A 320 -9.90 16.16 -1.40
C TRP A 320 -9.71 14.66 -1.30
N ASP A 321 -10.80 13.90 -1.17
CA ASP A 321 -10.76 12.44 -1.02
C ASP A 321 -10.15 11.77 -2.26
N VAL A 322 -10.50 12.26 -3.46
CA VAL A 322 -9.91 11.78 -4.72
C VAL A 322 -8.44 12.19 -4.81
N PHE A 323 -8.10 13.43 -4.47
CA PHE A 323 -6.72 13.89 -4.49
C PHE A 323 -5.82 13.09 -3.52
N VAL A 324 -6.26 12.84 -2.28
CA VAL A 324 -5.46 12.07 -1.33
C VAL A 324 -5.39 10.60 -1.67
N SER A 325 -6.32 10.07 -2.46
CA SER A 325 -6.31 8.67 -2.88
C SER A 325 -5.05 8.27 -3.65
N ILE A 326 -4.34 9.21 -4.27
CA ILE A 326 -3.06 8.94 -4.95
C ILE A 326 -1.85 8.91 -4.01
N TYR A 327 -2.02 9.26 -2.73
CA TYR A 327 -0.98 9.12 -1.71
C TYR A 327 -1.07 7.75 -1.08
N LYS A 328 -0.01 6.99 -1.16
CA LYS A 328 0.07 5.59 -0.71
C LYS A 328 1.37 5.36 0.05
N GLY A 329 1.36 4.44 0.97
CA GLY A 329 2.53 4.03 1.75
C GLY A 329 2.12 3.37 3.04
N THR A 330 2.85 2.35 3.47
CA THR A 330 2.56 1.59 4.70
C THR A 330 2.91 2.40 5.95
N GLY A 331 3.94 3.24 5.86
CA GLY A 331 4.35 4.21 6.90
C GLY A 331 4.01 5.64 6.45
N ALA A 332 5.03 6.47 6.18
CA ALA A 332 4.81 7.79 5.62
C ALA A 332 4.13 7.69 4.24
N GLN A 333 3.00 8.35 4.09
CA GLN A 333 2.29 8.40 2.81
C GLN A 333 3.09 9.22 1.79
N TYR A 334 3.08 8.78 0.54
CA TYR A 334 3.74 9.49 -0.56
C TYR A 334 2.96 9.33 -1.87
N THR A 335 3.17 10.29 -2.77
CA THR A 335 2.73 10.17 -4.17
C THR A 335 3.93 10.15 -5.11
N THR A 336 3.71 9.75 -6.36
CA THR A 336 4.72 9.75 -7.42
C THR A 336 4.32 10.70 -8.53
N LEU A 337 5.30 11.10 -9.36
CA LEU A 337 5.02 11.91 -10.54
C LEU A 337 4.03 11.19 -11.48
N ALA A 338 4.21 9.88 -11.67
CA ALA A 338 3.31 9.06 -12.50
C ALA A 338 1.85 9.08 -12.01
N ARG A 339 1.63 8.95 -10.68
CA ARG A 339 0.27 9.01 -10.11
C ARG A 339 -0.33 10.40 -10.23
N MET A 340 0.47 11.44 -10.05
CA MET A 340 0.02 12.82 -10.21
C MET A 340 -0.33 13.09 -11.66
N ASN A 341 0.51 12.68 -12.62
CA ASN A 341 0.22 12.78 -14.05
C ASN A 341 -1.06 12.04 -14.42
N ALA A 342 -1.23 10.81 -13.95
CA ALA A 342 -2.43 10.01 -14.21
C ALA A 342 -3.70 10.70 -13.67
N LEU A 343 -3.64 11.29 -12.46
CA LEU A 343 -4.78 12.03 -11.90
C LEU A 343 -5.20 13.20 -12.80
N PHE A 344 -4.25 13.97 -13.33
CA PHE A 344 -4.51 15.13 -14.19
C PHE A 344 -4.58 14.78 -15.69
N GLY A 345 -4.69 13.51 -16.07
CA GLY A 345 -4.80 13.08 -17.48
C GLY A 345 -3.56 13.40 -18.32
N LYS A 346 -2.36 13.54 -17.71
CA LYS A 346 -1.11 13.81 -18.42
C LYS A 346 -0.40 12.50 -18.73
N THR A 347 0.12 12.37 -19.95
CA THR A 347 1.00 11.24 -20.32
C THR A 347 2.37 11.39 -19.63
N ASN A 348 2.93 10.28 -19.17
CA ASN A 348 4.31 10.28 -18.71
C ASN A 348 5.23 10.37 -19.94
N ASN A 349 5.83 11.51 -20.16
CA ASN A 349 6.95 11.67 -21.07
C ASN A 349 8.26 11.24 -20.39
#